data_c8148f277c1c3155732cbae32638121b
#
_entry.id   c8148f277c1c3155732cbae32638121b
#
_cell.length_a   1.000
_cell.length_b   1.000
_cell.length_c   1.000
_cell.angle_alpha   90.00
_cell.angle_beta   90.00
_cell.angle_gamma   90.00
#
_symmetry.space_group_name_H-M   'P 1'
#
loop_
_entity.id
_entity.type
_entity.pdbx_description
1 polymer ?
#
loop_
_entity_poly.entity_id
_entity_poly.type
_entity_poly.pdbx_seq_one_letter_code
_entity_poly.pdbx_strand_id
1 'polypeptide(L)'
;MDIPREILQFLHYHPLSSRDEIAKGTAFEDSDATLKRLIAACVQNGNIVVDGKARATRYRLSNQAHLLMPLNLDTYFAQDVDERQVQTSFNFELIREQLPAVKLFTDEENALLQALQVEFRQHVSEMTENEYRKEMERLGIDLSWKSSQIEGNTYSLLETERLLRESKTADGKTKEEAVMLLNHKDALRFILDHPDYLQTLTVSHIEDIHQLLTKELSVDRGIRHRRVGITGTNYHPLDNEFQIREAMHDTCDLINSKDSIFEKALLTLVLLSYIQAFSDGNKRTARITSNAILIANGYCPLSFRSVDSIDYKKAMLIFYELKYEHENNHHRIICHLRRPHRERTADRLAEPVEQGLRDAYHPRRELCVFRVLRTGIREIREIRGF
;
A
#
# COMPACT_ATOMS: atom_id res chain seq x y z
N MET A 1 -19.81 15.69 -10.60
CA MET A 1 -19.75 15.53 -12.07
C MET A 1 -18.64 14.54 -12.31
N ASP A 2 -18.98 13.34 -12.82
CA ASP A 2 -17.95 12.33 -13.08
C ASP A 2 -16.98 12.85 -14.11
N ILE A 3 -15.71 12.91 -13.75
CA ILE A 3 -14.63 13.30 -14.66
C ILE A 3 -14.51 12.17 -15.68
N PRO A 4 -14.60 12.44 -16.99
CA PRO A 4 -14.46 11.39 -17.98
C PRO A 4 -13.09 10.73 -17.84
N ARG A 5 -13.10 9.49 -17.41
CA ARG A 5 -11.92 8.65 -17.23
C ARG A 5 -11.08 8.57 -18.53
N GLU A 6 -11.77 8.63 -19.65
CA GLU A 6 -11.16 8.58 -20.99
C GLU A 6 -10.22 9.75 -21.27
N ILE A 7 -10.58 10.99 -20.85
CA ILE A 7 -9.72 12.17 -21.02
C ILE A 7 -8.41 12.02 -20.23
N LEU A 8 -8.52 11.61 -18.97
CA LEU A 8 -7.34 11.39 -18.13
C LEU A 8 -6.49 10.23 -18.66
N GLN A 9 -7.15 9.18 -19.14
CA GLN A 9 -6.49 8.02 -19.71
C GLN A 9 -5.78 8.36 -21.03
N PHE A 10 -6.41 9.16 -21.88
CA PHE A 10 -5.78 9.67 -23.11
C PHE A 10 -4.56 10.53 -22.80
N LEU A 11 -4.69 11.52 -21.92
CA LEU A 11 -3.58 12.39 -21.51
C LEU A 11 -2.43 11.64 -20.81
N HIS A 12 -2.72 10.50 -20.27
CA HIS A 12 -1.68 9.64 -19.72
C HIS A 12 -0.74 9.10 -20.79
N TYR A 13 -1.28 8.65 -21.92
CA TYR A 13 -0.48 8.11 -23.02
C TYR A 13 -0.03 9.18 -24.02
N HIS A 14 -0.68 10.34 -24.01
CA HIS A 14 -0.45 11.45 -24.93
C HIS A 14 -0.35 12.76 -24.15
N PRO A 15 0.72 12.97 -23.39
CA PRO A 15 0.94 14.21 -22.65
C PRO A 15 1.17 15.38 -23.62
N LEU A 16 0.95 16.60 -23.13
CA LEU A 16 1.04 17.83 -23.91
C LEU A 16 0.15 17.87 -25.16
N SER A 17 -1.00 17.19 -25.08
CA SER A 17 -2.00 17.19 -26.15
C SER A 17 -2.82 18.47 -26.17
N SER A 18 -3.20 18.91 -27.36
CA SER A 18 -4.19 19.94 -27.56
C SER A 18 -5.60 19.42 -27.31
N ARG A 19 -6.58 20.32 -27.17
CA ARG A 19 -7.98 19.94 -27.03
C ARG A 19 -8.50 19.10 -28.19
N ASP A 20 -8.09 19.44 -29.42
CA ASP A 20 -8.51 18.74 -30.65
C ASP A 20 -7.93 17.31 -30.69
N GLU A 21 -6.71 17.11 -30.22
CA GLU A 21 -6.09 15.79 -30.07
C GLU A 21 -6.80 14.94 -29.01
N ILE A 22 -7.18 15.56 -27.89
CA ILE A 22 -7.98 14.90 -26.86
C ILE A 22 -9.34 14.46 -27.43
N ALA A 23 -10.05 15.36 -28.13
CA ALA A 23 -11.35 15.06 -28.74
C ALA A 23 -11.27 13.84 -29.68
N LYS A 24 -10.26 13.84 -30.55
CA LYS A 24 -10.04 12.75 -31.52
C LYS A 24 -9.61 11.45 -30.85
N GLY A 25 -8.72 11.53 -29.88
CA GLY A 25 -8.13 10.34 -29.24
C GLY A 25 -9.06 9.65 -28.24
N THR A 26 -10.04 10.38 -27.71
CA THR A 26 -11.06 9.82 -26.82
C THR A 26 -12.36 9.41 -27.55
N ALA A 27 -12.41 9.60 -28.89
CA ALA A 27 -13.64 9.45 -29.67
C ALA A 27 -14.83 10.21 -29.03
N PHE A 28 -14.59 11.43 -28.55
CA PHE A 28 -15.54 12.20 -27.80
C PHE A 28 -16.71 12.62 -28.70
N GLU A 29 -17.90 12.13 -28.40
CA GLU A 29 -19.10 12.32 -29.23
C GLU A 29 -19.88 13.60 -28.90
N ASP A 30 -19.65 14.20 -27.72
CA ASP A 30 -20.30 15.42 -27.30
C ASP A 30 -19.73 16.70 -27.96
N SER A 31 -20.35 17.84 -27.71
CA SER A 31 -19.91 19.13 -28.27
C SER A 31 -18.55 19.57 -27.71
N ASP A 32 -17.82 20.35 -28.52
CA ASP A 32 -16.55 21.02 -28.12
C ASP A 32 -16.72 21.87 -26.85
N ALA A 33 -17.88 22.46 -26.65
CA ALA A 33 -18.21 23.21 -25.43
C ALA A 33 -18.28 22.30 -24.18
N THR A 34 -18.81 21.08 -24.32
CA THR A 34 -18.83 20.08 -23.25
C THR A 34 -17.41 19.62 -22.90
N LEU A 35 -16.60 19.28 -23.90
CA LEU A 35 -15.19 18.91 -23.70
C LEU A 35 -14.41 20.02 -22.97
N LYS A 36 -14.56 21.27 -23.42
CA LYS A 36 -13.93 22.42 -22.77
C LYS A 36 -14.32 22.55 -21.30
N ARG A 37 -15.60 22.36 -20.97
CA ARG A 37 -16.09 22.38 -19.58
C ARG A 37 -15.53 21.26 -18.74
N LEU A 38 -15.41 20.05 -19.30
CA LEU A 38 -14.86 18.88 -18.62
C LEU A 38 -13.36 19.06 -18.35
N ILE A 39 -12.59 19.52 -19.33
CA ILE A 39 -11.15 19.83 -19.17
C ILE A 39 -10.99 20.92 -18.11
N ALA A 40 -11.80 21.99 -18.15
CA ALA A 40 -11.74 23.06 -17.15
C ALA A 40 -12.03 22.55 -15.73
N ALA A 41 -12.99 21.65 -15.57
CA ALA A 41 -13.28 20.99 -14.29
C ALA A 41 -12.08 20.13 -13.84
N CYS A 42 -11.44 19.39 -14.74
CA CYS A 42 -10.24 18.63 -14.42
C CYS A 42 -9.07 19.54 -13.99
N VAL A 43 -8.92 20.69 -14.61
CA VAL A 43 -7.91 21.70 -14.21
C VAL A 43 -8.23 22.28 -12.84
N GLN A 44 -9.49 22.63 -12.59
CA GLN A 44 -9.93 23.15 -11.30
C GLN A 44 -9.76 22.14 -10.15
N ASN A 45 -9.97 20.86 -10.44
CA ASN A 45 -9.76 19.76 -9.48
C ASN A 45 -8.28 19.34 -9.35
N GLY A 46 -7.36 20.04 -10.02
CA GLY A 46 -5.93 19.72 -9.96
C GLY A 46 -5.52 18.43 -10.68
N ASN A 47 -6.38 17.86 -11.54
CA ASN A 47 -6.07 16.62 -12.28
C ASN A 47 -5.28 16.90 -13.57
N ILE A 48 -5.49 18.07 -14.19
CA ILE A 48 -4.84 18.47 -15.43
C ILE A 48 -4.08 19.78 -15.20
N VAL A 49 -2.87 19.85 -15.74
CA VAL A 49 -2.05 21.06 -15.83
C VAL A 49 -2.15 21.59 -17.25
N VAL A 50 -2.20 22.91 -17.37
CA VAL A 50 -2.26 23.63 -18.65
C VAL A 50 -0.90 24.25 -18.92
N ASP A 51 -0.30 23.86 -20.03
CA ASP A 51 0.95 24.41 -20.52
C ASP A 51 0.68 25.29 -21.74
N GLY A 52 1.36 26.44 -21.83
CA GLY A 52 1.21 27.39 -22.93
C GLY A 52 -0.04 28.27 -22.83
N LYS A 53 -0.26 29.10 -23.88
CA LYS A 53 -1.39 30.06 -23.97
C LYS A 53 -1.98 30.06 -25.37
N ALA A 54 -3.27 30.36 -25.48
CA ALA A 54 -4.03 30.50 -26.73
C ALA A 54 -3.85 29.27 -27.66
N ARG A 55 -3.35 29.41 -28.86
CA ARG A 55 -3.16 28.32 -29.83
C ARG A 55 -2.08 27.32 -29.42
N ALA A 56 -1.16 27.70 -28.52
CA ALA A 56 -0.11 26.85 -27.99
C ALA A 56 -0.53 26.13 -26.72
N THR A 57 -1.80 26.24 -26.27
CA THR A 57 -2.30 25.55 -25.09
C THR A 57 -2.19 24.05 -25.29
N ARG A 58 -1.58 23.38 -24.30
CA ARG A 58 -1.44 21.94 -24.19
C ARG A 58 -1.89 21.50 -22.81
N TYR A 59 -2.33 20.27 -22.73
CA TYR A 59 -2.84 19.67 -21.50
C TYR A 59 -2.02 18.43 -21.14
N ARG A 60 -1.68 18.31 -19.89
CA ARG A 60 -1.06 17.11 -19.33
C ARG A 60 -1.67 16.78 -17.98
N LEU A 61 -1.50 15.57 -17.52
CA LEU A 61 -1.90 15.21 -16.16
C LEU A 61 -1.01 15.94 -15.14
N SER A 62 -1.57 16.27 -14.00
CA SER A 62 -0.79 16.68 -12.83
C SER A 62 -0.06 15.48 -12.21
N ASN A 63 1.00 15.72 -11.43
CA ASN A 63 1.70 14.67 -10.71
C ASN A 63 0.76 13.90 -9.78
N GLN A 64 -0.19 14.58 -9.15
CA GLN A 64 -1.19 13.95 -8.29
C GLN A 64 -2.15 13.06 -9.08
N ALA A 65 -2.71 13.55 -10.19
CA ALA A 65 -3.60 12.73 -11.03
C ALA A 65 -2.86 11.52 -11.57
N HIS A 66 -1.69 11.75 -11.87
CA HIS A 66 -0.80 10.75 -12.28
C HIS A 66 -0.61 9.71 -11.18
N LEU A 67 -0.23 9.92 -9.99
CA LEU A 67 -0.05 8.97 -8.88
C LEU A 67 -1.36 8.26 -8.47
N LEU A 68 -2.51 8.87 -8.69
CA LEU A 68 -3.80 8.38 -8.20
C LEU A 68 -4.66 7.70 -9.26
N MET A 69 -4.21 7.65 -10.53
CA MET A 69 -5.02 7.09 -11.62
C MET A 69 -5.10 5.56 -11.54
N PRO A 70 -6.32 4.98 -11.64
CA PRO A 70 -6.47 3.53 -11.56
C PRO A 70 -5.96 2.79 -12.80
N LEU A 71 -5.22 1.70 -12.59
CA LEU A 71 -4.74 0.76 -13.59
C LEU A 71 -5.69 -0.44 -13.72
N ASN A 72 -5.84 -0.99 -14.90
CA ASN A 72 -6.43 -2.31 -15.05
C ASN A 72 -5.36 -3.37 -14.78
N LEU A 73 -5.42 -4.00 -13.60
CA LEU A 73 -4.45 -5.00 -13.16
C LEU A 73 -4.44 -6.23 -14.08
N ASP A 74 -5.60 -6.68 -14.51
CA ASP A 74 -5.71 -7.89 -15.32
C ASP A 74 -5.05 -7.68 -16.67
N THR A 75 -5.29 -6.53 -17.32
CA THR A 75 -4.63 -6.15 -18.57
C THR A 75 -3.13 -5.97 -18.38
N TYR A 76 -2.70 -5.35 -17.28
CA TYR A 76 -1.28 -5.13 -17.00
C TYR A 76 -0.51 -6.44 -16.81
N PHE A 77 -1.03 -7.33 -15.96
CA PHE A 77 -0.39 -8.62 -15.66
C PHE A 77 -0.69 -9.73 -16.67
N ALA A 78 -1.52 -9.48 -17.70
CA ALA A 78 -1.64 -10.35 -18.87
C ALA A 78 -0.43 -10.27 -19.80
N GLN A 79 0.35 -9.18 -19.71
CA GLN A 79 1.61 -9.02 -20.45
C GLN A 79 2.73 -9.78 -19.73
N ASP A 80 3.58 -10.43 -20.49
CA ASP A 80 4.80 -11.03 -19.96
C ASP A 80 5.72 -9.98 -19.33
N VAL A 81 6.54 -10.40 -18.37
CA VAL A 81 7.43 -9.49 -17.62
C VAL A 81 8.30 -8.67 -18.56
N ASP A 82 8.83 -9.30 -19.62
CA ASP A 82 9.73 -8.67 -20.58
C ASP A 82 9.03 -7.74 -21.58
N GLU A 83 7.71 -7.87 -21.73
CA GLU A 83 6.91 -7.01 -22.59
C GLU A 83 6.41 -5.75 -21.87
N ARG A 84 6.40 -5.76 -20.54
CA ARG A 84 5.97 -4.63 -19.73
C ARG A 84 7.00 -3.50 -19.79
N GLN A 85 6.55 -2.32 -20.19
CA GLN A 85 7.39 -1.12 -20.17
C GLN A 85 7.54 -0.60 -18.74
N VAL A 86 8.60 -1.02 -18.06
CA VAL A 86 8.82 -0.73 -16.65
C VAL A 86 10.01 0.20 -16.39
N GLN A 87 10.01 0.85 -15.23
CA GLN A 87 11.21 1.48 -14.68
C GLN A 87 12.15 0.37 -14.23
N THR A 88 13.30 0.26 -14.85
CA THR A 88 14.28 -0.79 -14.53
C THR A 88 15.24 -0.40 -13.43
N SER A 89 15.31 0.88 -13.04
CA SER A 89 16.23 1.41 -12.04
C SER A 89 15.50 2.21 -10.96
N PHE A 90 16.12 2.31 -9.80
CA PHE A 90 15.63 3.12 -8.69
C PHE A 90 15.56 4.61 -9.06
N ASN A 91 14.50 5.30 -8.61
CA ASN A 91 14.31 6.72 -8.86
C ASN A 91 14.30 7.54 -7.56
N PHE A 92 15.35 8.35 -7.38
CA PHE A 92 15.46 9.28 -6.25
C PHE A 92 14.46 10.44 -6.32
N GLU A 93 14.10 10.91 -7.52
CA GLU A 93 13.15 12.04 -7.68
C GLU A 93 11.76 11.71 -7.12
N LEU A 94 11.37 10.43 -7.17
CA LEU A 94 10.13 9.96 -6.54
C LEU A 94 10.07 10.38 -5.06
N ILE A 95 11.16 10.17 -4.33
CA ILE A 95 11.24 10.41 -2.89
C ILE A 95 11.47 11.91 -2.60
N ARG A 96 12.34 12.56 -3.37
CA ARG A 96 12.80 13.93 -3.11
C ARG A 96 11.84 15.01 -3.59
N GLU A 97 11.13 14.76 -4.69
CA GLU A 97 10.36 15.81 -5.38
C GLU A 97 8.88 15.48 -5.50
N GLN A 98 8.52 14.25 -5.86
CA GLN A 98 7.15 13.93 -6.21
C GLN A 98 6.28 13.61 -5.00
N LEU A 99 6.68 12.64 -4.18
CA LEU A 99 5.93 12.22 -3.00
C LEU A 99 5.78 13.33 -1.93
N PRO A 100 6.74 14.26 -1.74
CA PRO A 100 6.52 15.41 -0.86
C PRO A 100 5.35 16.27 -1.27
N ALA A 101 5.17 16.50 -2.58
CA ALA A 101 4.17 17.42 -3.13
C ALA A 101 2.77 16.81 -3.29
N VAL A 102 2.59 15.52 -3.06
CA VAL A 102 1.35 14.80 -3.34
C VAL A 102 0.61 14.39 -2.07
N LYS A 103 -0.70 14.64 -2.03
CA LYS A 103 -1.61 14.04 -1.06
C LYS A 103 -1.90 12.60 -1.49
N LEU A 104 -1.57 11.64 -0.65
CA LEU A 104 -1.73 10.21 -0.97
C LEU A 104 -3.17 9.72 -0.84
N PHE A 105 -4.00 10.42 -0.11
CA PHE A 105 -5.41 10.10 0.09
C PHE A 105 -6.29 11.27 -0.36
N THR A 106 -7.45 10.97 -0.97
CA THR A 106 -8.48 11.97 -1.24
C THR A 106 -9.11 12.47 0.07
N ASP A 107 -9.85 13.57 0.02
CA ASP A 107 -10.52 14.10 1.21
C ASP A 107 -11.58 13.12 1.75
N GLU A 108 -12.29 12.40 0.86
CA GLU A 108 -13.25 11.35 1.24
C GLU A 108 -12.57 10.15 1.90
N GLU A 109 -11.41 9.75 1.38
CA GLU A 109 -10.61 8.68 1.95
C GLU A 109 -10.07 9.06 3.33
N ASN A 110 -9.54 10.27 3.45
CA ASN A 110 -9.09 10.79 4.74
C ASN A 110 -10.24 10.86 5.75
N ALA A 111 -11.42 11.35 5.35
CA ALA A 111 -12.60 11.40 6.21
C ALA A 111 -13.00 10.00 6.69
N LEU A 112 -12.98 8.99 5.80
CA LEU A 112 -13.27 7.61 6.18
C LEU A 112 -12.20 7.03 7.13
N LEU A 113 -10.91 7.24 6.85
CA LEU A 113 -9.82 6.79 7.72
C LEU A 113 -9.91 7.42 9.12
N GLN A 114 -10.21 8.72 9.19
CA GLN A 114 -10.42 9.40 10.46
C GLN A 114 -11.64 8.87 11.22
N ALA A 115 -12.76 8.59 10.53
CA ALA A 115 -13.93 7.99 11.16
C ALA A 115 -13.63 6.61 11.76
N LEU A 116 -12.88 5.77 11.04
CA LEU A 116 -12.43 4.46 11.54
C LEU A 116 -11.47 4.60 12.72
N GLN A 117 -10.59 5.60 12.71
CA GLN A 117 -9.69 5.88 13.82
C GLN A 117 -10.43 6.35 15.08
N VAL A 118 -11.47 7.19 14.92
CA VAL A 118 -12.33 7.60 16.04
C VAL A 118 -13.03 6.36 16.63
N GLU A 119 -13.60 5.50 15.81
CA GLU A 119 -14.21 4.24 16.24
C GLU A 119 -13.23 3.35 17.00
N PHE A 120 -12.01 3.18 16.49
CA PHE A 120 -10.96 2.43 17.16
C PHE A 120 -10.63 3.01 18.55
N ARG A 121 -10.40 4.33 18.65
CA ARG A 121 -10.10 5.00 19.93
C ARG A 121 -11.22 4.84 20.93
N GLN A 122 -12.48 4.93 20.48
CA GLN A 122 -13.63 4.71 21.35
C GLN A 122 -13.61 3.28 21.91
N HIS A 123 -13.43 2.27 21.07
CA HIS A 123 -13.35 0.88 21.52
C HIS A 123 -12.21 0.64 22.51
N VAL A 124 -11.02 1.19 22.23
CA VAL A 124 -9.88 1.07 23.14
C VAL A 124 -10.17 1.74 24.48
N SER A 125 -10.86 2.90 24.49
CA SER A 125 -11.20 3.61 25.73
C SER A 125 -12.20 2.87 26.64
N GLU A 126 -12.97 1.94 26.05
CA GLU A 126 -13.93 1.09 26.76
C GLU A 126 -13.31 -0.23 27.25
N MET A 127 -12.09 -0.56 26.83
CA MET A 127 -11.38 -1.80 27.22
C MET A 127 -10.60 -1.61 28.52
N THR A 128 -10.54 -2.66 29.30
CA THR A 128 -9.53 -2.79 30.35
C THR A 128 -8.16 -3.06 29.74
N GLU A 129 -7.10 -2.78 30.48
CA GLU A 129 -5.72 -3.08 30.03
C GLU A 129 -5.52 -4.54 29.63
N ASN A 130 -6.15 -5.47 30.35
CA ASN A 130 -6.07 -6.91 30.03
C ASN A 130 -6.79 -7.27 28.72
N GLU A 131 -7.93 -6.64 28.43
CA GLU A 131 -8.66 -6.83 27.17
C GLU A 131 -7.86 -6.28 26.01
N TYR A 132 -7.34 -5.05 26.14
CA TYR A 132 -6.47 -4.45 25.12
C TYR A 132 -5.25 -5.34 24.82
N ARG A 133 -4.57 -5.84 25.86
CA ARG A 133 -3.42 -6.74 25.71
C ARG A 133 -3.78 -8.02 24.96
N LYS A 134 -4.92 -8.65 25.26
CA LYS A 134 -5.41 -9.85 24.56
C LYS A 134 -5.70 -9.57 23.08
N GLU A 135 -6.30 -8.39 22.78
CA GLU A 135 -6.57 -8.01 21.40
C GLU A 135 -5.28 -7.75 20.61
N MET A 136 -4.29 -7.10 21.21
CA MET A 136 -2.98 -6.91 20.57
C MET A 136 -2.24 -8.24 20.38
N GLU A 137 -2.38 -9.20 21.31
CA GLU A 137 -1.84 -10.54 21.13
C GLU A 137 -2.50 -11.27 19.95
N ARG A 138 -3.84 -11.21 19.84
CA ARG A 138 -4.59 -11.81 18.74
C ARG A 138 -4.19 -11.18 17.38
N LEU A 139 -4.14 -9.87 17.32
CA LEU A 139 -3.67 -9.13 16.14
C LEU A 139 -2.22 -9.53 15.79
N GLY A 140 -1.36 -9.69 16.79
CA GLY A 140 0.01 -10.16 16.62
C GLY A 140 0.10 -11.54 15.97
N ILE A 141 -0.79 -12.45 16.35
CA ILE A 141 -0.88 -13.79 15.74
C ILE A 141 -1.30 -13.67 14.27
N ASP A 142 -2.38 -12.92 13.99
CA ASP A 142 -2.88 -12.70 12.62
C ASP A 142 -1.82 -12.04 11.74
N LEU A 143 -1.14 -10.99 12.23
CA LEU A 143 -0.08 -10.30 11.51
C LEU A 143 1.12 -11.21 11.25
N SER A 144 1.59 -11.95 12.26
CA SER A 144 2.73 -12.86 12.11
C SER A 144 2.45 -13.93 11.07
N TRP A 145 1.27 -14.54 11.15
CA TRP A 145 0.82 -15.53 10.18
C TRP A 145 0.75 -14.95 8.77
N LYS A 146 -0.04 -13.89 8.60
CA LYS A 146 -0.31 -13.35 7.25
C LYS A 146 0.93 -12.75 6.61
N SER A 147 1.72 -12.01 7.36
CA SER A 147 2.98 -11.43 6.89
C SER A 147 3.97 -12.51 6.44
N SER A 148 4.07 -13.61 7.18
CA SER A 148 4.93 -14.74 6.82
C SER A 148 4.37 -15.54 5.63
N GLN A 149 3.04 -15.74 5.56
CA GLN A 149 2.37 -16.41 4.45
C GLN A 149 2.60 -15.69 3.12
N ILE A 150 2.55 -14.36 3.10
CA ILE A 150 2.85 -13.55 1.91
C ILE A 150 4.27 -13.84 1.39
N GLU A 151 5.21 -14.12 2.27
CA GLU A 151 6.61 -14.47 1.93
C GLU A 151 6.83 -15.98 1.71
N GLY A 152 5.77 -16.78 1.72
CA GLY A 152 5.86 -18.20 1.38
C GLY A 152 5.90 -19.17 2.57
N ASN A 153 5.76 -18.69 3.82
CA ASN A 153 5.61 -19.54 4.98
C ASN A 153 4.33 -20.38 4.87
N THR A 154 4.42 -21.65 5.19
CA THR A 154 3.35 -22.64 4.97
C THR A 154 2.51 -22.95 6.20
N TYR A 155 2.81 -22.35 7.37
CA TYR A 155 2.01 -22.50 8.57
C TYR A 155 0.57 -22.00 8.33
N SER A 156 -0.42 -22.74 8.79
CA SER A 156 -1.79 -22.27 8.91
C SER A 156 -1.94 -21.30 10.09
N LEU A 157 -3.06 -20.57 10.15
CA LEU A 157 -3.33 -19.68 11.28
C LEU A 157 -3.36 -20.41 12.62
N LEU A 158 -4.00 -21.59 12.69
CA LEU A 158 -4.09 -22.39 13.92
C LEU A 158 -2.74 -22.96 14.35
N GLU A 159 -1.91 -23.41 13.40
CA GLU A 159 -0.54 -23.86 13.70
C GLU A 159 0.32 -22.68 14.19
N THR A 160 0.14 -21.50 13.61
CA THR A 160 0.82 -20.27 14.05
C THR A 160 0.40 -19.91 15.47
N GLU A 161 -0.90 -19.90 15.78
CA GLU A 161 -1.40 -19.63 17.12
C GLU A 161 -0.81 -20.61 18.14
N ARG A 162 -0.82 -21.91 17.83
CA ARG A 162 -0.23 -22.94 18.69
C ARG A 162 1.28 -22.72 18.90
N LEU A 163 2.01 -22.41 17.85
CA LEU A 163 3.43 -22.09 17.94
C LEU A 163 3.68 -20.88 18.84
N LEU A 164 2.94 -19.79 18.62
CA LEU A 164 3.16 -18.53 19.34
C LEU A 164 2.69 -18.56 20.79
N ARG A 165 1.67 -19.37 21.13
CA ARG A 165 1.15 -19.51 22.50
C ARG A 165 1.84 -20.63 23.29
N GLU A 166 2.07 -21.79 22.66
CA GLU A 166 2.52 -22.99 23.32
C GLU A 166 3.97 -23.38 23.01
N SER A 167 4.64 -22.63 22.11
CA SER A 167 5.99 -22.94 21.61
C SER A 167 6.11 -24.35 20.98
N LYS A 168 5.00 -24.84 20.39
CA LYS A 168 4.95 -26.13 19.71
C LYS A 168 4.98 -25.95 18.20
N THR A 169 6.00 -26.53 17.58
CA THR A 169 6.12 -26.56 16.11
C THR A 169 5.09 -27.51 15.48
N ALA A 170 4.73 -27.26 14.24
CA ALA A 170 3.84 -28.11 13.45
C ALA A 170 4.65 -29.16 12.67
N ASP A 171 4.05 -30.34 12.47
CA ASP A 171 4.67 -31.43 11.72
C ASP A 171 4.83 -31.06 10.25
N GLY A 172 5.96 -31.44 9.65
CA GLY A 172 6.26 -31.17 8.24
C GLY A 172 6.67 -29.72 7.93
N LYS A 173 6.84 -28.88 8.95
CA LYS A 173 7.31 -27.48 8.79
C LYS A 173 8.80 -27.36 9.13
N THR A 174 9.47 -26.41 8.46
CA THR A 174 10.89 -26.19 8.70
C THR A 174 11.14 -25.38 9.97
N LYS A 175 12.36 -25.46 10.48
CA LYS A 175 12.78 -24.64 11.63
C LYS A 175 12.76 -23.15 11.28
N GLU A 176 13.18 -22.82 10.07
CA GLU A 176 13.22 -21.44 9.56
C GLU A 176 11.82 -20.82 9.50
N GLU A 177 10.81 -21.58 9.09
CA GLU A 177 9.42 -21.11 9.10
C GLU A 177 8.92 -20.79 10.52
N ALA A 178 9.23 -21.66 11.49
CA ALA A 178 8.88 -21.43 12.90
C ALA A 178 9.61 -20.20 13.46
N VAL A 179 10.92 -20.08 13.22
CA VAL A 179 11.75 -18.95 13.65
C VAL A 179 11.22 -17.63 13.05
N MET A 180 10.82 -17.63 11.77
CA MET A 180 10.24 -16.46 11.12
C MET A 180 9.00 -15.95 11.88
N LEU A 181 8.10 -16.84 12.30
CA LEU A 181 6.89 -16.49 13.05
C LEU A 181 7.20 -15.99 14.46
N LEU A 182 8.13 -16.63 15.16
CA LEU A 182 8.58 -16.22 16.50
C LEU A 182 9.23 -14.84 16.46
N ASN A 183 10.06 -14.57 15.46
CA ASN A 183 10.70 -13.27 15.27
C ASN A 183 9.67 -12.15 15.01
N HIS A 184 8.60 -12.44 14.27
CA HIS A 184 7.49 -11.51 14.08
C HIS A 184 6.82 -11.14 15.40
N LYS A 185 6.52 -12.15 16.23
CA LYS A 185 5.96 -11.96 17.57
C LYS A 185 6.88 -11.09 18.44
N ASP A 186 8.18 -11.41 18.45
CA ASP A 186 9.16 -10.68 19.25
C ASP A 186 9.31 -9.22 18.79
N ALA A 187 9.35 -8.97 17.47
CA ALA A 187 9.39 -7.62 16.91
C ALA A 187 8.14 -6.81 17.26
N LEU A 188 6.95 -7.41 17.15
CA LEU A 188 5.70 -6.73 17.53
C LEU A 188 5.65 -6.45 19.03
N ARG A 189 6.07 -7.42 19.85
CA ARG A 189 6.15 -7.24 21.32
C ARG A 189 7.10 -6.10 21.66
N PHE A 190 8.28 -6.04 21.06
CA PHE A 190 9.23 -4.96 21.26
C PHE A 190 8.59 -3.59 20.98
N ILE A 191 7.83 -3.45 19.89
CA ILE A 191 7.15 -2.22 19.52
C ILE A 191 6.05 -1.86 20.53
N LEU A 192 5.27 -2.83 20.99
CA LEU A 192 4.21 -2.61 21.99
C LEU A 192 4.77 -2.23 23.38
N ASP A 193 5.92 -2.79 23.75
CA ASP A 193 6.60 -2.50 25.00
C ASP A 193 7.35 -1.15 24.94
N HIS A 194 7.63 -0.62 23.74
CA HIS A 194 8.35 0.65 23.52
C HIS A 194 7.59 1.56 22.53
N PRO A 195 6.38 2.03 22.85
CA PRO A 195 5.51 2.75 21.93
C PRO A 195 6.14 4.03 21.36
N ASP A 196 7.02 4.69 22.13
CA ASP A 196 7.68 5.94 21.71
C ASP A 196 8.88 5.71 20.76
N TYR A 197 9.29 4.46 20.56
CA TYR A 197 10.50 4.11 19.81
C TYR A 197 10.50 4.66 18.37
N LEU A 198 9.34 4.70 17.72
CA LEU A 198 9.19 5.18 16.33
C LEU A 198 8.40 6.50 16.22
N GLN A 199 8.42 7.36 17.22
CA GLN A 199 7.88 8.72 17.06
C GLN A 199 8.61 9.49 15.96
N THR A 200 9.93 9.27 15.84
CA THR A 200 10.74 9.75 14.73
C THR A 200 11.42 8.55 14.07
N LEU A 201 11.15 8.33 12.79
CA LEU A 201 11.73 7.22 12.04
C LEU A 201 13.20 7.55 11.69
N THR A 202 14.09 6.61 11.94
CA THR A 202 15.51 6.69 11.56
C THR A 202 15.94 5.39 10.89
N VAL A 203 17.04 5.43 10.13
CA VAL A 203 17.63 4.24 9.50
C VAL A 203 17.99 3.20 10.56
N SER A 204 18.55 3.63 11.70
CA SER A 204 18.91 2.73 12.81
C SER A 204 17.68 2.00 13.35
N HIS A 205 16.55 2.69 13.56
CA HIS A 205 15.31 2.05 14.02
C HIS A 205 14.82 0.98 13.04
N ILE A 206 14.98 1.20 11.73
CA ILE A 206 14.60 0.22 10.70
C ILE A 206 15.56 -0.99 10.74
N GLU A 207 16.87 -0.75 10.90
CA GLU A 207 17.88 -1.80 11.05
C GLU A 207 17.63 -2.65 12.30
N ASP A 208 17.25 -2.05 13.44
CA ASP A 208 16.92 -2.77 14.68
C ASP A 208 15.68 -3.66 14.51
N ILE A 209 14.63 -3.16 13.87
CA ILE A 209 13.43 -3.97 13.54
C ILE A 209 13.81 -5.12 12.60
N HIS A 210 14.62 -4.86 11.57
CA HIS A 210 15.10 -5.89 10.67
C HIS A 210 15.91 -6.95 11.43
N GLN A 211 16.79 -6.55 12.35
CA GLN A 211 17.58 -7.48 13.16
C GLN A 211 16.70 -8.40 14.03
N LEU A 212 15.63 -7.86 14.62
CA LEU A 212 14.65 -8.68 15.35
C LEU A 212 13.98 -9.70 14.43
N LEU A 213 13.54 -9.28 13.25
CA LEU A 213 12.84 -10.13 12.27
C LEU A 213 13.72 -11.21 11.64
N THR A 214 15.03 -11.04 11.63
CA THR A 214 15.99 -11.96 10.99
C THR A 214 16.87 -12.71 11.99
N LYS A 215 16.58 -12.57 13.29
CA LYS A 215 17.29 -13.29 14.36
C LYS A 215 17.24 -14.80 14.11
N GLU A 216 18.39 -15.48 14.23
CA GLU A 216 18.54 -16.93 14.00
C GLU A 216 18.15 -17.41 12.58
N LEU A 217 17.96 -16.51 11.65
CA LEU A 217 17.90 -16.81 10.22
C LEU A 217 19.24 -16.50 9.57
N SER A 218 19.57 -17.22 8.49
CA SER A 218 20.83 -17.02 7.75
C SER A 218 20.78 -15.76 6.87
N VAL A 219 20.58 -14.60 7.49
CA VAL A 219 20.45 -13.29 6.84
C VAL A 219 21.56 -12.36 7.35
N ASP A 220 22.22 -11.67 6.43
CA ASP A 220 23.27 -10.70 6.76
C ASP A 220 22.67 -9.53 7.55
N ARG A 221 23.42 -9.03 8.55
CA ARG A 221 23.01 -7.87 9.34
C ARG A 221 23.33 -6.56 8.62
N GLY A 222 22.46 -5.57 8.85
CA GLY A 222 22.63 -4.23 8.30
C GLY A 222 22.35 -4.14 6.80
N ILE A 223 22.67 -2.99 6.23
CA ILE A 223 22.46 -2.72 4.81
C ILE A 223 23.34 -3.61 3.96
N ARG A 224 22.75 -4.20 2.91
CA ARG A 224 23.44 -5.16 2.04
C ARG A 224 24.51 -4.53 1.18
N HIS A 225 25.51 -5.34 0.86
CA HIS A 225 26.60 -5.02 -0.09
C HIS A 225 26.46 -5.80 -1.41
N ARG A 226 25.43 -6.67 -1.53
CA ARG A 226 25.22 -7.54 -2.71
C ARG A 226 23.94 -7.13 -3.43
N ARG A 227 23.91 -7.40 -4.73
CA ARG A 227 22.68 -7.24 -5.52
C ARG A 227 21.60 -8.18 -5.02
N VAL A 228 20.36 -7.70 -5.06
CA VAL A 228 19.15 -8.50 -4.84
C VAL A 228 18.23 -8.31 -6.02
N GLY A 229 17.40 -9.33 -6.30
CA GLY A 229 16.37 -9.29 -7.33
C GLY A 229 14.99 -9.42 -6.70
N ILE A 230 13.98 -9.01 -7.44
CA ILE A 230 12.57 -9.18 -7.07
C ILE A 230 11.91 -10.04 -8.13
N THR A 231 11.32 -11.16 -7.72
CA THR A 231 10.63 -12.06 -8.64
C THR A 231 9.40 -11.39 -9.26
N GLY A 232 9.24 -11.54 -10.57
CA GLY A 232 8.07 -11.08 -11.32
C GLY A 232 8.15 -9.64 -11.83
N THR A 233 9.34 -9.04 -11.83
CA THR A 233 9.60 -7.70 -12.35
C THR A 233 11.01 -7.58 -12.93
N ASN A 234 11.18 -6.65 -13.88
CA ASN A 234 12.47 -6.22 -14.41
C ASN A 234 13.03 -4.97 -13.68
N TYR A 235 12.42 -4.56 -12.57
CA TYR A 235 12.97 -3.54 -11.72
C TYR A 235 14.18 -4.06 -10.93
N HIS A 236 15.28 -3.32 -10.95
CA HIS A 236 16.50 -3.59 -10.20
C HIS A 236 16.66 -2.57 -9.07
N PRO A 237 16.60 -3.00 -7.80
CA PRO A 237 16.93 -2.14 -6.67
C PRO A 237 18.38 -1.63 -6.75
N LEU A 238 18.67 -0.54 -6.03
CA LEU A 238 20.02 -0.03 -5.86
C LEU A 238 20.99 -1.16 -5.49
N ASP A 239 22.22 -1.13 -6.03
CA ASP A 239 23.26 -2.13 -5.76
C ASP A 239 24.46 -1.59 -4.99
N ASN A 240 24.50 -0.29 -4.74
CA ASN A 240 25.56 0.42 -4.03
C ASN A 240 25.10 0.78 -2.61
N GLU A 241 25.85 0.35 -1.59
CA GLU A 241 25.52 0.60 -0.18
C GLU A 241 25.32 2.09 0.14
N PHE A 242 26.16 2.97 -0.41
CA PHE A 242 26.06 4.41 -0.15
C PHE A 242 24.75 4.98 -0.69
N GLN A 243 24.36 4.58 -1.90
CA GLN A 243 23.09 4.98 -2.49
C GLN A 243 21.90 4.39 -1.73
N ILE A 244 22.01 3.15 -1.23
CA ILE A 244 20.98 2.54 -0.39
C ILE A 244 20.83 3.33 0.91
N ARG A 245 21.92 3.70 1.59
CA ARG A 245 21.88 4.54 2.78
C ARG A 245 21.26 5.91 2.51
N GLU A 246 21.65 6.54 1.41
CA GLU A 246 21.09 7.81 0.97
C GLU A 246 19.57 7.70 0.74
N ALA A 247 19.10 6.71 0.00
CA ALA A 247 17.67 6.46 -0.22
C ALA A 247 16.90 6.18 1.08
N MET A 248 17.52 5.47 2.03
CA MET A 248 16.94 5.22 3.36
C MET A 248 16.81 6.51 4.18
N HIS A 249 17.83 7.38 4.16
CA HIS A 249 17.76 8.69 4.84
C HIS A 249 16.70 9.59 4.20
N ASP A 250 16.70 9.75 2.88
CA ASP A 250 15.68 10.52 2.16
C ASP A 250 14.26 10.03 2.47
N THR A 251 14.10 8.70 2.56
CA THR A 251 12.82 8.08 2.93
C THR A 251 12.42 8.40 4.37
N CYS A 252 13.33 8.32 5.33
CA CYS A 252 13.06 8.70 6.72
C CYS A 252 12.66 10.18 6.81
N ASP A 253 13.37 11.07 6.13
CA ASP A 253 13.08 12.50 6.12
C ASP A 253 11.72 12.80 5.51
N LEU A 254 11.39 12.17 4.38
CA LEU A 254 10.07 12.28 3.75
C LEU A 254 8.96 11.81 4.70
N ILE A 255 9.10 10.63 5.31
CA ILE A 255 8.09 10.06 6.21
C ILE A 255 7.91 10.97 7.44
N ASN A 256 9.00 11.46 8.03
CA ASN A 256 8.95 12.33 9.19
C ASN A 256 8.29 13.68 8.85
N SER A 257 8.45 14.19 7.62
CA SER A 257 7.88 15.47 7.16
C SER A 257 6.37 15.43 6.92
N LYS A 258 5.77 14.26 6.76
CA LYS A 258 4.31 14.15 6.53
C LYS A 258 3.52 14.41 7.82
N ASP A 259 2.38 15.09 7.71
CA ASP A 259 1.48 15.32 8.86
C ASP A 259 0.55 14.12 9.11
N SER A 260 0.10 13.45 8.05
CA SER A 260 -0.83 12.32 8.15
C SER A 260 -0.11 11.04 8.57
N ILE A 261 -0.53 10.46 9.70
CA ILE A 261 0.00 9.17 10.19
C ILE A 261 -0.30 8.04 9.19
N PHE A 262 -1.45 8.10 8.50
CA PHE A 262 -1.77 7.13 7.46
C PHE A 262 -0.83 7.23 6.25
N GLU A 263 -0.45 8.47 5.85
CA GLU A 263 0.56 8.65 4.80
C GLU A 263 1.95 8.17 5.25
N LYS A 264 2.36 8.47 6.49
CA LYS A 264 3.61 7.94 7.07
C LYS A 264 3.65 6.41 6.99
N ALA A 265 2.60 5.74 7.46
CA ALA A 265 2.51 4.29 7.46
C ALA A 265 2.52 3.69 6.04
N LEU A 266 1.77 4.28 5.10
CA LEU A 266 1.74 3.85 3.71
C LEU A 266 3.11 4.03 3.03
N LEU A 267 3.73 5.20 3.16
CA LEU A 267 5.05 5.47 2.59
C LEU A 267 6.10 4.51 3.14
N THR A 268 6.08 4.25 4.44
CA THR A 268 6.98 3.27 5.07
C THR A 268 6.83 1.90 4.44
N LEU A 269 5.60 1.43 4.28
CA LEU A 269 5.30 0.11 3.71
C LEU A 269 5.84 -0.01 2.27
N VAL A 270 5.60 0.99 1.43
CA VAL A 270 5.94 0.91 0.00
C VAL A 270 7.40 1.25 -0.27
N LEU A 271 7.98 2.28 0.38
CA LEU A 271 9.33 2.73 0.09
C LEU A 271 10.40 1.78 0.65
N LEU A 272 10.24 1.23 1.86
CA LEU A 272 11.18 0.22 2.36
C LEU A 272 11.15 -1.04 1.50
N SER A 273 9.98 -1.41 0.99
CA SER A 273 9.86 -2.52 0.04
C SER A 273 10.44 -2.19 -1.35
N TYR A 274 10.48 -0.93 -1.75
CA TYR A 274 11.06 -0.46 -3.02
C TYR A 274 12.59 -0.43 -2.97
N ILE A 275 13.16 0.11 -1.89
CA ILE A 275 14.61 0.25 -1.70
C ILE A 275 15.28 -1.12 -1.60
N GLN A 276 14.64 -2.10 -0.95
CA GLN A 276 15.23 -3.43 -0.70
C GLN A 276 16.60 -3.31 -0.01
N ALA A 277 16.65 -2.62 1.12
CA ALA A 277 17.92 -2.26 1.78
C ALA A 277 18.70 -3.46 2.34
N PHE A 278 18.03 -4.60 2.58
CA PHE A 278 18.61 -5.78 3.23
C PHE A 278 18.71 -6.96 2.26
N SER A 279 19.53 -7.95 2.61
CA SER A 279 19.70 -9.18 1.80
C SER A 279 18.43 -10.03 1.74
N ASP A 280 17.64 -10.04 2.81
CA ASP A 280 16.28 -10.61 2.93
C ASP A 280 15.49 -9.89 4.01
N GLY A 281 14.19 -10.19 4.15
CA GLY A 281 13.33 -9.63 5.20
C GLY A 281 12.78 -8.22 4.91
N ASN A 282 13.11 -7.61 3.78
CA ASN A 282 12.72 -6.24 3.43
C ASN A 282 11.20 -5.96 3.58
N LYS A 283 10.37 -6.82 3.01
CA LYS A 283 8.91 -6.65 3.02
C LYS A 283 8.31 -6.89 4.41
N ARG A 284 8.89 -7.83 5.18
CA ARG A 284 8.51 -8.07 6.59
C ARG A 284 8.86 -6.85 7.44
N THR A 285 10.06 -6.31 7.28
CA THR A 285 10.51 -5.07 7.94
C THR A 285 9.60 -3.91 7.59
N ALA A 286 9.25 -3.71 6.32
CA ALA A 286 8.33 -2.66 5.88
C ALA A 286 6.96 -2.75 6.57
N ARG A 287 6.36 -3.95 6.66
CA ARG A 287 5.06 -4.17 7.32
C ARG A 287 5.11 -3.91 8.83
N ILE A 288 6.16 -4.37 9.50
CA ILE A 288 6.31 -4.16 10.95
C ILE A 288 6.64 -2.70 11.25
N THR A 289 7.53 -2.05 10.52
CA THR A 289 7.86 -0.63 10.72
C THR A 289 6.65 0.28 10.45
N SER A 290 5.85 -0.02 9.42
CA SER A 290 4.60 0.68 9.16
C SER A 290 3.62 0.56 10.33
N ASN A 291 3.47 -0.64 10.90
CA ASN A 291 2.64 -0.85 12.09
C ASN A 291 3.19 -0.17 13.33
N ALA A 292 4.50 -0.12 13.48
CA ALA A 292 5.13 0.56 14.59
C ALA A 292 4.84 2.06 14.58
N ILE A 293 4.81 2.70 13.41
CA ILE A 293 4.38 4.11 13.26
C ILE A 293 2.92 4.29 13.68
N LEU A 294 2.03 3.38 13.26
CA LEU A 294 0.62 3.42 13.67
C LEU A 294 0.48 3.32 15.19
N ILE A 295 1.13 2.33 15.81
CA ILE A 295 1.11 2.09 17.26
C ILE A 295 1.67 3.27 18.04
N ALA A 296 2.84 3.81 17.62
CA ALA A 296 3.49 4.94 18.25
C ALA A 296 2.60 6.20 18.32
N ASN A 297 1.64 6.31 17.41
CA ASN A 297 0.71 7.43 17.33
C ASN A 297 -0.71 7.09 17.83
N GLY A 298 -0.91 5.94 18.46
CA GLY A 298 -2.21 5.50 18.96
C GLY A 298 -3.23 5.17 17.86
N TYR A 299 -2.75 4.69 16.71
CA TYR A 299 -3.58 4.26 15.59
C TYR A 299 -3.71 2.74 15.56
N CYS A 300 -4.81 2.26 14.94
CA CYS A 300 -5.07 0.84 14.76
C CYS A 300 -3.98 0.21 13.90
N PRO A 301 -3.25 -0.79 14.39
CA PRO A 301 -2.30 -1.54 13.56
C PRO A 301 -3.01 -2.46 12.57
N LEU A 302 -2.31 -2.82 11.49
CA LEU A 302 -2.82 -3.58 10.35
C LEU A 302 -2.44 -5.06 10.48
N SER A 303 -3.42 -5.96 10.51
CA SER A 303 -3.18 -7.41 10.54
C SER A 303 -2.83 -8.02 9.18
N PHE A 304 -3.18 -7.36 8.09
CA PHE A 304 -3.11 -7.87 6.72
C PHE A 304 -3.94 -9.15 6.46
N ARG A 305 -4.68 -9.66 7.43
CA ARG A 305 -5.38 -10.95 7.39
C ARG A 305 -6.34 -11.07 6.21
N SER A 306 -7.10 -10.02 5.92
CA SER A 306 -8.09 -9.99 4.85
C SER A 306 -7.52 -9.69 3.46
N VAL A 307 -6.22 -9.43 3.35
CA VAL A 307 -5.56 -9.08 2.09
C VAL A 307 -5.25 -10.35 1.30
N ASP A 308 -5.67 -10.40 0.03
CA ASP A 308 -5.21 -11.46 -0.87
C ASP A 308 -3.69 -11.32 -1.12
N SER A 309 -2.96 -12.42 -0.99
CA SER A 309 -1.49 -12.40 -1.10
C SER A 309 -1.01 -12.10 -2.52
N ILE A 310 -1.78 -12.48 -3.55
CA ILE A 310 -1.45 -12.23 -4.95
C ILE A 310 -1.72 -10.76 -5.27
N ASP A 311 -2.87 -10.25 -4.86
CA ASP A 311 -3.23 -8.84 -5.06
C ASP A 311 -2.25 -7.90 -4.36
N TYR A 312 -1.82 -8.25 -3.14
CA TYR A 312 -0.78 -7.52 -2.43
C TYR A 312 0.54 -7.50 -3.21
N LYS A 313 0.99 -8.68 -3.70
CA LYS A 313 2.22 -8.78 -4.51
C LYS A 313 2.09 -7.99 -5.80
N LYS A 314 0.98 -8.09 -6.52
CA LYS A 314 0.70 -7.31 -7.74
C LYS A 314 0.78 -5.81 -7.48
N ALA A 315 0.16 -5.33 -6.40
CA ALA A 315 0.21 -3.92 -6.03
C ALA A 315 1.65 -3.44 -5.75
N MET A 316 2.45 -4.24 -5.05
CA MET A 316 3.85 -3.92 -4.79
C MET A 316 4.69 -3.94 -6.07
N LEU A 317 4.49 -4.91 -6.97
CA LEU A 317 5.19 -4.97 -8.26
C LEU A 317 4.90 -3.72 -9.11
N ILE A 318 3.65 -3.28 -9.19
CA ILE A 318 3.32 -2.04 -9.88
C ILE A 318 4.09 -0.87 -9.28
N PHE A 319 4.19 -0.80 -7.94
CA PHE A 319 4.98 0.25 -7.29
C PHE A 319 6.44 0.22 -7.72
N TYR A 320 7.04 -0.93 -7.90
CA TYR A 320 8.43 -1.04 -8.34
C TYR A 320 8.63 -0.71 -9.82
N GLU A 321 7.64 -1.01 -10.65
CA GLU A 321 7.71 -0.94 -12.11
C GLU A 321 7.37 0.42 -12.70
N LEU A 322 6.99 1.40 -11.87
CA LEU A 322 6.60 2.69 -12.40
C LEU A 322 7.75 3.40 -13.07
N LYS A 323 7.49 3.78 -14.33
CA LYS A 323 8.34 4.72 -15.04
C LYS A 323 8.08 6.13 -14.51
N TYR A 324 9.12 6.73 -14.01
CA TYR A 324 9.18 8.12 -13.63
C TYR A 324 10.09 8.85 -14.61
N GLU A 325 9.62 9.11 -15.80
CA GLU A 325 10.38 9.94 -16.75
C GLU A 325 10.10 11.42 -16.49
N HIS A 326 11.14 12.23 -16.54
CA HIS A 326 11.11 13.68 -16.33
C HIS A 326 10.19 14.42 -17.31
N GLU A 327 9.76 13.78 -18.38
CA GLU A 327 8.92 14.39 -19.40
C GLU A 327 7.61 13.68 -19.72
N ASN A 328 7.40 12.38 -19.51
CA ASN A 328 6.18 11.75 -20.03
C ASN A 328 5.86 10.35 -19.56
N ASN A 329 5.78 9.96 -18.32
CA ASN A 329 4.99 8.76 -17.95
C ASN A 329 5.14 8.39 -16.48
N HIS A 330 4.18 8.78 -15.69
CA HIS A 330 4.19 8.41 -14.29
C HIS A 330 2.84 7.87 -13.91
N HIS A 331 2.79 6.70 -13.25
CA HIS A 331 1.63 6.49 -12.45
C HIS A 331 1.27 5.14 -12.02
N ARG A 332 0.45 5.00 -11.01
CA ARG A 332 -0.51 3.91 -10.84
C ARG A 332 -0.53 3.14 -9.52
N ILE A 333 0.14 3.60 -8.45
CA ILE A 333 0.40 2.67 -7.34
C ILE A 333 -0.56 2.75 -6.19
N ILE A 334 -0.83 3.95 -5.75
CA ILE A 334 -1.56 4.16 -4.50
C ILE A 334 -2.99 3.69 -4.62
N CYS A 335 -3.58 3.81 -5.82
CA CYS A 335 -4.94 3.32 -6.07
C CYS A 335 -5.07 1.80 -6.02
N HIS A 336 -4.00 1.02 -6.24
CA HIS A 336 -4.07 -0.45 -6.21
C HIS A 336 -3.89 -1.03 -4.83
N LEU A 337 -3.07 -0.43 -4.00
CA LEU A 337 -3.06 -0.69 -2.56
C LEU A 337 -4.41 -0.33 -1.92
N ARG A 338 -5.25 0.44 -2.63
CA ARG A 338 -6.56 0.95 -2.22
C ARG A 338 -7.77 0.14 -2.70
N ARG A 339 -7.68 -0.79 -3.70
CA ARG A 339 -8.86 -1.45 -4.29
C ARG A 339 -9.16 -2.82 -3.70
N PRO A 340 -10.43 -3.12 -3.37
CA PRO A 340 -10.87 -4.48 -3.11
C PRO A 340 -11.26 -5.18 -4.42
N HIS A 341 -11.01 -6.46 -4.44
CA HIS A 341 -11.51 -7.40 -5.42
C HIS A 341 -13.04 -7.38 -5.46
N ARG A 342 -13.60 -6.93 -6.57
CA ARG A 342 -14.98 -7.21 -6.92
C ARG A 342 -15.01 -7.61 -8.38
N GLU A 343 -15.13 -8.91 -8.61
CA GLU A 343 -15.74 -9.54 -9.79
C GLU A 343 -15.25 -10.98 -9.99
N ARG A 344 -15.58 -11.87 -9.07
CA ARG A 344 -15.59 -13.32 -9.38
C ARG A 344 -16.57 -14.08 -8.50
N THR A 345 -17.84 -13.66 -8.40
CA THR A 345 -18.93 -14.55 -7.98
C THR A 345 -20.29 -14.02 -8.46
N ALA A 346 -20.44 -13.85 -9.76
CA ALA A 346 -21.73 -13.58 -10.35
C ALA A 346 -21.97 -14.46 -11.58
N ASP A 347 -21.54 -15.75 -11.53
CA ASP A 347 -22.01 -16.75 -12.47
C ASP A 347 -21.93 -18.13 -11.82
N ARG A 348 -22.87 -18.40 -10.94
CA ARG A 348 -23.51 -19.72 -10.70
C ARG A 348 -24.48 -19.63 -9.53
N LEU A 349 -25.71 -19.99 -9.87
CA LEU A 349 -26.87 -20.25 -9.01
C LEU A 349 -27.83 -19.06 -8.85
N ALA A 350 -28.71 -18.97 -9.86
CA ALA A 350 -30.04 -18.40 -9.71
C ALA A 350 -30.93 -19.44 -9.03
N GLU A 351 -31.47 -19.10 -7.88
CA GLU A 351 -32.83 -19.47 -7.44
C GLU A 351 -33.33 -18.47 -6.39
N PRO A 352 -34.66 -18.18 -6.35
CA PRO A 352 -35.17 -16.97 -5.77
C PRO A 352 -35.70 -17.19 -4.34
N VAL A 353 -35.29 -16.32 -3.40
CA VAL A 353 -36.03 -16.15 -2.13
C VAL A 353 -36.20 -14.67 -1.84
N GLU A 354 -37.44 -14.29 -2.00
CA GLU A 354 -38.25 -13.23 -1.39
C GLU A 354 -37.68 -11.85 -1.02
N GLN A 355 -38.44 -10.90 -1.57
CA GLN A 355 -38.57 -9.48 -1.26
C GLN A 355 -38.54 -9.15 0.23
N GLY A 356 -37.67 -8.26 0.63
CA GLY A 356 -37.81 -7.51 1.87
C GLY A 356 -36.45 -6.95 2.32
N LEU A 357 -36.13 -5.76 1.87
CA LEU A 357 -35.14 -4.78 2.32
C LEU A 357 -34.30 -4.24 1.14
N ARG A 358 -35.03 -3.66 0.18
CA ARG A 358 -34.44 -2.65 -0.71
C ARG A 358 -34.57 -1.34 0.05
N ASP A 359 -33.44 -0.83 0.54
CA ASP A 359 -33.01 0.55 0.48
C ASP A 359 -31.77 0.70 1.36
N ALA A 360 -30.75 1.40 0.79
CA ALA A 360 -29.51 1.81 1.41
C ALA A 360 -28.32 0.83 1.38
N TYR A 361 -27.92 0.32 0.20
CA TYR A 361 -26.53 -0.11 0.02
C TYR A 361 -26.01 0.24 -1.38
N HIS A 362 -25.51 1.46 -1.55
CA HIS A 362 -24.62 1.80 -2.65
C HIS A 362 -23.28 1.09 -2.41
N PRO A 363 -22.76 0.27 -3.37
CA PRO A 363 -21.47 -0.41 -3.19
C PRO A 363 -20.33 0.61 -3.26
N ARG A 364 -19.91 1.10 -2.12
CA ARG A 364 -18.73 1.96 -1.98
C ARG A 364 -17.47 1.14 -2.29
N ARG A 365 -16.63 1.69 -3.15
CA ARG A 365 -15.32 1.19 -3.55
C ARG A 365 -14.42 1.08 -2.30
N GLU A 366 -14.24 -0.11 -1.77
CA GLU A 366 -13.35 -0.35 -0.63
C GLU A 366 -11.90 -0.50 -1.10
N LEU A 367 -11.01 0.25 -0.50
CA LEU A 367 -9.55 0.26 -0.73
C LEU A 367 -8.88 -0.90 0.02
N CYS A 368 -7.81 -1.53 -0.52
CA CYS A 368 -7.14 -2.64 0.17
C CYS A 368 -6.58 -2.24 1.54
N VAL A 369 -5.99 -1.06 1.67
CA VAL A 369 -5.54 -0.52 2.97
C VAL A 369 -6.74 -0.26 3.88
N PHE A 370 -7.88 0.22 3.33
CA PHE A 370 -9.13 0.40 4.06
C PHE A 370 -9.76 -0.92 4.48
N ARG A 371 -9.68 -1.96 3.65
CA ARG A 371 -10.19 -3.27 4.01
C ARG A 371 -9.42 -3.86 5.18
N VAL A 372 -8.10 -3.68 5.20
CA VAL A 372 -7.23 -4.09 6.30
C VAL A 372 -7.55 -3.30 7.57
N LEU A 373 -7.70 -1.97 7.49
CA LEU A 373 -8.10 -1.12 8.60
C LEU A 373 -9.51 -1.46 9.10
N ARG A 374 -10.48 -1.60 8.19
CA ARG A 374 -11.88 -1.90 8.50
C ARG A 374 -12.08 -3.31 9.04
N THR A 375 -11.27 -4.29 8.61
CA THR A 375 -11.34 -5.66 9.13
C THR A 375 -10.76 -5.75 10.53
N GLY A 376 -9.66 -5.05 10.82
CA GLY A 376 -9.13 -4.94 12.18
C GLY A 376 -10.17 -4.34 13.16
N ILE A 377 -10.91 -3.32 12.73
CA ILE A 377 -11.98 -2.69 13.55
C ILE A 377 -13.24 -3.58 13.60
N ARG A 378 -13.63 -4.27 12.51
CA ARG A 378 -14.73 -5.25 12.53
C ARG A 378 -14.42 -6.42 13.46
N GLU A 379 -13.20 -6.90 13.45
CA GLU A 379 -12.75 -7.96 14.36
C GLU A 379 -12.90 -7.53 15.83
N ILE A 380 -12.68 -6.26 16.17
CA ILE A 380 -12.94 -5.69 17.50
C ILE A 380 -14.47 -5.63 17.80
N ARG A 381 -15.33 -5.41 16.79
CA ARG A 381 -16.80 -5.44 16.95
C ARG A 381 -17.36 -6.84 17.16
N GLU A 382 -16.82 -7.85 16.48
CA GLU A 382 -17.31 -9.23 16.56
C GLU A 382 -17.06 -9.88 17.93
N ILE A 383 -16.12 -9.36 18.71
CA ILE A 383 -15.83 -9.83 20.07
C ILE A 383 -16.93 -9.44 21.07
N ARG A 384 -17.79 -8.47 20.78
CA ARG A 384 -18.94 -8.11 21.64
C ARG A 384 -20.20 -8.97 21.45
N GLY A 385 -20.13 -9.99 20.58
CA GLY A 385 -21.24 -10.91 20.29
C GLY A 385 -21.26 -12.18 21.15
N PHE A 386 -20.56 -12.22 22.28
CA PHE A 386 -20.62 -13.26 23.29
C PHE A 386 -20.98 -12.71 24.66
#